data_62ad5be0967e2be3cdcfab96a0645eec
#
_entry.id   62ad5be0967e2be3cdcfab96a0645eec
#
_cell.length_a   1.000
_cell.length_b   1.000
_cell.length_c   1.000
_cell.angle_alpha   90.00
_cell.angle_beta   90.00
_cell.angle_gamma   90.00
#
_symmetry.space_group_name_H-M   'P 1'
#
loop_
_entity.id
_entity.type
_entity.pdbx_description
1 polymer ?
#
loop_
_entity_poly.entity_id
_entity_poly.type
_entity_poly.pdbx_seq_one_letter_code
_entity_poly.pdbx_strand_id
1 'polypeptide(L)'
;MDRRAAVAALGAAAFGTALKGRVSPGSRSSVGRLKQSVSRWPYRQIPLPEFARAAAAIGLAGVDLLGPEDWDPVHDAGLVCSMGYPTARSDFIATGFNDRANHRMLLRELEETIPRAAGHGVPNVIAMFGNRRGKSDGEAIDNCVAGLTAIKAQAEAQRVTICLELLNSKVDHADYQGDRTAFGVAVVKAVGSPRVRLLYDIYHMQIMEGDIIRTIRENREWIAHFHTGGVPGRHELDGTQELNWRAVASAIADSGFTGFVAHEFVPTRDPLTSLREAVAVCNV
;
A
#
# COMPACT_ATOMS: atom_id res chain seq x y z
N MET A 1 -31.78 3.71 78.81
CA MET A 1 -32.77 2.62 78.88
C MET A 1 -32.46 1.80 77.60
N ASP A 2 -31.58 0.81 77.68
CA ASP A 2 -31.75 -0.56 78.09
C ASP A 2 -32.76 -1.34 77.19
N ARG A 3 -32.38 -2.31 76.44
CA ARG A 3 -32.07 -3.72 76.65
C ARG A 3 -31.76 -4.39 75.30
N ARG A 4 -30.64 -4.97 75.08
CA ARG A 4 -30.27 -6.40 75.26
C ARG A 4 -31.12 -7.38 74.40
N ALA A 5 -30.49 -7.91 73.39
CA ALA A 5 -29.94 -9.26 73.23
C ALA A 5 -30.94 -10.32 72.74
N ALA A 6 -30.56 -11.03 71.68
CA ALA A 6 -30.46 -12.49 71.69
C ALA A 6 -29.79 -13.02 70.43
N VAL A 7 -28.81 -13.88 70.66
CA VAL A 7 -28.04 -14.71 69.74
C VAL A 7 -28.87 -15.93 69.33
N ALA A 8 -28.76 -16.34 68.05
CA ALA A 8 -28.85 -17.75 67.66
C ALA A 8 -28.06 -18.01 66.40
N ALA A 9 -27.04 -18.83 66.56
CA ALA A 9 -26.25 -19.42 65.49
C ALA A 9 -26.91 -20.73 64.99
N LEU A 10 -26.74 -21.00 63.71
CA LEU A 10 -26.77 -22.33 63.05
C LEU A 10 -26.60 -22.07 61.57
N GLY A 11 -25.61 -22.49 60.87
CA GLY A 11 -25.14 -23.79 60.59
C GLY A 11 -24.59 -23.73 59.15
N ALA A 12 -23.37 -24.12 58.92
CA ALA A 12 -22.64 -24.13 57.66
C ALA A 12 -23.25 -25.02 56.58
N ALA A 13 -23.22 -24.56 55.32
CA ALA A 13 -23.04 -25.44 54.16
C ALA A 13 -22.30 -24.66 53.05
N ALA A 14 -21.04 -25.00 52.87
CA ALA A 14 -20.23 -24.52 51.76
C ALA A 14 -20.65 -25.27 50.50
N PHE A 15 -21.15 -24.55 49.50
CA PHE A 15 -21.16 -25.04 48.13
C PHE A 15 -20.27 -24.10 47.33
N GLY A 16 -19.06 -24.60 47.05
CA GLY A 16 -18.14 -23.99 46.11
C GLY A 16 -18.65 -24.12 44.69
N THR A 17 -19.18 -23.02 44.14
CA THR A 17 -19.39 -22.88 42.68
C THR A 17 -18.13 -22.30 42.07
N ALA A 18 -17.34 -23.16 41.41
CA ALA A 18 -16.26 -22.76 40.56
C ALA A 18 -16.82 -21.86 39.45
N LEU A 19 -16.55 -20.54 39.51
CA LEU A 19 -16.72 -19.65 38.37
C LEU A 19 -15.71 -20.08 37.28
N LYS A 20 -16.21 -20.85 36.30
CA LYS A 20 -15.52 -20.97 35.02
C LYS A 20 -15.48 -19.60 34.40
N GLY A 21 -14.32 -18.96 34.44
CA GLY A 21 -14.06 -17.74 33.72
C GLY A 21 -14.38 -17.94 32.24
N ARG A 22 -15.45 -17.32 31.75
CA ARG A 22 -15.68 -17.15 30.33
C ARG A 22 -14.56 -16.27 29.83
N VAL A 23 -13.59 -16.85 29.11
CA VAL A 23 -12.70 -16.13 28.24
C VAL A 23 -13.60 -15.50 27.17
N SER A 24 -13.82 -14.21 27.25
CA SER A 24 -14.48 -13.45 26.18
C SER A 24 -13.70 -13.67 24.90
N PRO A 25 -14.34 -14.04 23.77
CA PRO A 25 -13.64 -14.06 22.50
C PRO A 25 -13.07 -12.67 22.28
N GLY A 26 -11.75 -12.57 22.02
CA GLY A 26 -11.08 -11.33 21.76
C GLY A 26 -11.90 -10.50 20.78
N SER A 27 -12.07 -9.24 21.07
CA SER A 27 -12.76 -8.27 20.21
C SER A 27 -12.16 -8.41 18.81
N ARG A 28 -12.97 -8.82 17.84
CA ARG A 28 -12.59 -8.67 16.43
C ARG A 28 -12.32 -7.18 16.25
N SER A 29 -11.06 -6.85 15.98
CA SER A 29 -10.69 -5.51 15.55
C SER A 29 -11.69 -5.08 14.48
N SER A 30 -12.36 -3.95 14.65
CA SER A 30 -13.25 -3.40 13.64
C SER A 30 -12.45 -3.28 12.35
N VAL A 31 -12.89 -3.96 11.29
CA VAL A 31 -12.26 -3.82 9.97
C VAL A 31 -12.34 -2.34 9.61
N GLY A 32 -11.19 -1.67 9.50
CA GLY A 32 -11.12 -0.27 9.09
C GLY A 32 -11.67 -0.05 7.69
N ARG A 33 -11.92 1.19 7.34
CA ARG A 33 -12.48 1.59 6.03
C ARG A 33 -11.50 1.42 4.87
N LEU A 34 -10.20 1.24 5.14
CA LEU A 34 -9.15 1.09 4.15
C LEU A 34 -8.70 -0.38 4.02
N LYS A 35 -8.50 -0.82 2.79
CA LYS A 35 -7.79 -2.09 2.53
C LYS A 35 -6.29 -1.82 2.67
N GLN A 36 -5.68 -2.34 3.73
CA GLN A 36 -4.26 -2.16 3.98
C GLN A 36 -3.46 -3.36 3.47
N SER A 37 -2.30 -3.08 2.87
CA SER A 37 -1.32 -4.08 2.45
C SER A 37 0.09 -3.67 2.89
N VAL A 38 1.12 -4.44 2.56
CA VAL A 38 2.50 -4.14 2.93
C VAL A 38 3.46 -4.51 1.81
N SER A 39 4.41 -3.62 1.50
CA SER A 39 5.48 -3.88 0.53
C SER A 39 6.46 -4.94 1.04
N ARG A 40 6.80 -5.88 0.18
CA ARG A 40 7.62 -7.05 0.53
C ARG A 40 9.08 -6.69 0.83
N TRP A 41 9.65 -5.75 0.10
CA TRP A 41 11.09 -5.52 0.09
C TRP A 41 11.70 -5.10 1.44
N PRO A 42 11.02 -4.36 2.35
CA PRO A 42 11.59 -4.03 3.66
C PRO A 42 11.67 -5.22 4.62
N TYR A 43 10.99 -6.32 4.31
CA TYR A 43 10.84 -7.50 5.17
C TYR A 43 11.47 -8.77 4.57
N ARG A 44 12.40 -8.64 3.59
CA ARG A 44 13.00 -9.79 2.88
C ARG A 44 13.74 -10.77 3.79
N GLN A 45 14.18 -10.34 4.97
CA GLN A 45 14.81 -11.17 5.97
C GLN A 45 13.87 -12.23 6.60
N ILE A 46 12.54 -12.05 6.49
CA ILE A 46 11.55 -13.03 6.94
C ILE A 46 11.14 -13.87 5.72
N PRO A 47 11.17 -15.22 5.78
CA PRO A 47 10.71 -16.05 4.66
C PRO A 47 9.28 -15.70 4.22
N LEU A 48 9.01 -15.63 2.92
CA LEU A 48 7.73 -15.12 2.40
C LEU A 48 6.49 -15.84 2.96
N PRO A 49 6.45 -17.20 3.08
CA PRO A 49 5.28 -17.86 3.65
C PRO A 49 5.04 -17.53 5.13
N GLU A 50 6.10 -17.28 5.89
CA GLU A 50 6.03 -16.84 7.29
C GLU A 50 5.55 -15.40 7.37
N PHE A 51 6.12 -14.52 6.56
CA PHE A 51 5.72 -13.11 6.47
C PHE A 51 4.24 -12.96 6.07
N ALA A 52 3.78 -13.71 5.06
CA ALA A 52 2.39 -13.66 4.60
C ALA A 52 1.41 -14.08 5.72
N ARG A 53 1.73 -15.17 6.46
CA ARG A 53 0.91 -15.56 7.62
C ARG A 53 0.91 -14.50 8.73
N ALA A 54 2.05 -13.87 9.00
CA ALA A 54 2.13 -12.80 9.99
C ALA A 54 1.33 -11.56 9.54
N ALA A 55 1.42 -11.17 8.27
CA ALA A 55 0.68 -10.07 7.68
C ALA A 55 -0.85 -10.33 7.77
N ALA A 56 -1.30 -11.53 7.45
CA ALA A 56 -2.70 -11.94 7.60
C ALA A 56 -3.16 -11.87 9.08
N ALA A 57 -2.33 -12.32 10.02
CA ALA A 57 -2.63 -12.27 11.45
C ALA A 57 -2.69 -10.84 12.00
N ILE A 58 -1.95 -9.89 11.41
CA ILE A 58 -2.02 -8.46 11.72
C ILE A 58 -3.33 -7.84 11.20
N GLY A 59 -3.98 -8.45 10.20
CA GLY A 59 -5.22 -7.96 9.61
C GLY A 59 -5.03 -7.25 8.26
N LEU A 60 -3.89 -7.41 7.62
CA LEU A 60 -3.66 -6.92 6.27
C LEU A 60 -4.47 -7.73 5.24
N ALA A 61 -4.82 -7.10 4.14
CA ALA A 61 -5.55 -7.71 3.03
C ALA A 61 -4.62 -8.16 1.89
N GLY A 62 -3.35 -7.73 1.88
CA GLY A 62 -2.43 -8.06 0.81
C GLY A 62 -0.96 -7.85 1.12
N VAL A 63 -0.11 -8.39 0.25
CA VAL A 63 1.32 -8.08 0.17
C VAL A 63 1.60 -7.40 -1.16
N ASP A 64 2.41 -6.38 -1.13
CA ASP A 64 2.68 -5.49 -2.24
C ASP A 64 4.06 -5.75 -2.85
N LEU A 65 4.23 -5.37 -4.13
CA LEU A 65 5.50 -5.43 -4.85
C LEU A 65 6.11 -6.84 -4.91
N LEU A 66 5.35 -7.75 -5.49
CA LEU A 66 5.76 -9.15 -5.69
C LEU A 66 5.87 -9.52 -7.17
N GLY A 67 6.89 -10.31 -7.50
CA GLY A 67 6.97 -11.01 -8.79
C GLY A 67 5.95 -12.15 -8.89
N PRO A 68 5.65 -12.61 -10.13
CA PRO A 68 4.66 -13.66 -10.33
C PRO A 68 4.96 -15.00 -9.63
N GLU A 69 6.21 -15.28 -9.33
CA GLU A 69 6.67 -16.45 -8.59
C GLU A 69 6.26 -16.44 -7.11
N ASP A 70 5.96 -15.27 -6.56
CA ASP A 70 5.65 -15.05 -5.15
C ASP A 70 4.13 -14.90 -4.87
N TRP A 71 3.27 -14.97 -5.89
CA TRP A 71 1.84 -14.74 -5.72
C TRP A 71 1.12 -15.89 -5.01
N ASP A 72 1.45 -17.14 -5.35
CA ASP A 72 0.80 -18.33 -4.75
C ASP A 72 1.05 -18.43 -3.24
N PRO A 73 2.28 -18.28 -2.69
CA PRO A 73 2.50 -18.30 -1.25
C PRO A 73 1.72 -17.24 -0.47
N VAL A 74 1.43 -16.10 -1.08
CA VAL A 74 0.63 -15.02 -0.48
C VAL A 74 -0.85 -15.38 -0.52
N HIS A 75 -1.32 -15.93 -1.63
CA HIS A 75 -2.68 -16.43 -1.78
C HIS A 75 -3.00 -17.57 -0.79
N ASP A 76 -2.06 -18.49 -0.57
CA ASP A 76 -2.20 -19.60 0.40
C ASP A 76 -2.36 -19.09 1.84
N ALA A 77 -1.86 -17.89 2.15
CA ALA A 77 -2.07 -17.24 3.44
C ALA A 77 -3.40 -16.45 3.52
N GLY A 78 -4.26 -16.52 2.50
CA GLY A 78 -5.53 -15.78 2.43
C GLY A 78 -5.39 -14.31 2.07
N LEU A 79 -4.25 -13.89 1.55
CA LEU A 79 -3.96 -12.52 1.11
C LEU A 79 -3.96 -12.44 -0.43
N VAL A 80 -3.93 -11.21 -0.96
CA VAL A 80 -3.71 -10.98 -2.39
C VAL A 80 -2.36 -10.28 -2.61
N CYS A 81 -1.74 -10.47 -3.78
CA CYS A 81 -0.72 -9.54 -4.23
C CYS A 81 -1.43 -8.24 -4.65
N SER A 82 -1.24 -7.15 -3.89
CA SER A 82 -1.93 -5.88 -4.13
C SER A 82 -1.30 -5.06 -5.27
N MET A 83 -0.02 -5.30 -5.56
CA MET A 83 0.75 -4.71 -6.67
C MET A 83 1.79 -5.71 -7.18
N GLY A 84 1.70 -6.10 -8.44
CA GLY A 84 2.64 -6.99 -9.08
C GLY A 84 3.79 -6.25 -9.77
N TYR A 85 5.01 -6.81 -9.72
CA TYR A 85 6.12 -6.39 -10.57
C TYR A 85 6.03 -7.04 -11.94
N PRO A 86 6.22 -6.29 -13.04
CA PRO A 86 6.27 -6.86 -14.38
C PRO A 86 7.63 -7.51 -14.72
N THR A 87 8.67 -7.18 -13.95
CA THR A 87 10.05 -7.58 -14.25
C THR A 87 10.93 -7.56 -12.99
N ALA A 88 12.00 -8.35 -13.00
CA ALA A 88 13.03 -8.35 -11.95
C ALA A 88 14.28 -7.52 -12.33
N ARG A 89 14.20 -6.66 -13.36
CA ARG A 89 15.34 -5.85 -13.81
C ARG A 89 15.82 -4.89 -12.73
N SER A 90 17.14 -4.78 -12.57
CA SER A 90 17.76 -3.89 -11.59
C SER A 90 17.62 -2.40 -11.94
N ASP A 91 17.40 -2.06 -13.21
CA ASP A 91 17.22 -0.71 -13.72
C ASP A 91 15.73 -0.30 -13.84
N PHE A 92 14.82 -1.05 -13.21
CA PHE A 92 13.38 -0.89 -13.34
C PHE A 92 12.90 0.55 -13.11
N ILE A 93 13.38 1.21 -12.05
CA ILE A 93 13.00 2.58 -11.72
C ILE A 93 13.52 3.58 -12.76
N ALA A 94 14.77 3.43 -13.19
CA ALA A 94 15.43 4.37 -14.10
C ALA A 94 14.97 4.25 -15.55
N THR A 95 14.36 3.10 -15.91
CA THR A 95 13.94 2.75 -17.28
C THR A 95 12.42 2.73 -17.37
N GLY A 96 11.83 3.83 -17.82
CA GLY A 96 10.38 4.02 -17.83
C GLY A 96 9.83 4.49 -19.17
N PHE A 97 8.54 4.82 -19.14
CA PHE A 97 7.76 5.19 -20.32
C PHE A 97 8.09 6.58 -20.88
N ASN A 98 8.85 7.42 -20.18
CA ASN A 98 9.31 8.73 -20.64
C ASN A 98 10.31 8.65 -21.81
N ASP A 99 10.75 7.45 -22.18
CA ASP A 99 11.69 7.23 -23.29
C ASP A 99 11.16 6.17 -24.26
N ARG A 100 10.91 6.57 -25.51
CA ARG A 100 10.40 5.68 -26.56
C ARG A 100 11.33 4.50 -26.86
N ALA A 101 12.62 4.64 -26.63
CA ALA A 101 13.58 3.54 -26.79
C ALA A 101 13.25 2.35 -25.87
N ASN A 102 12.62 2.59 -24.75
CA ASN A 102 12.24 1.56 -23.77
C ASN A 102 10.91 0.88 -24.11
N HIS A 103 10.03 1.49 -24.91
CA HIS A 103 8.64 1.04 -25.09
C HIS A 103 8.51 -0.40 -25.51
N ARG A 104 9.31 -0.86 -26.49
CA ARG A 104 9.22 -2.26 -26.98
C ARG A 104 9.44 -3.27 -25.86
N MET A 105 10.36 -2.99 -24.94
CA MET A 105 10.68 -3.86 -23.82
C MET A 105 9.56 -3.76 -22.75
N LEU A 106 9.18 -2.55 -22.34
CA LEU A 106 8.17 -2.31 -21.31
C LEU A 106 6.80 -2.85 -21.72
N LEU A 107 6.43 -2.70 -23.01
CA LEU A 107 5.18 -3.25 -23.53
C LEU A 107 5.17 -4.77 -23.45
N ARG A 108 6.25 -5.45 -23.86
CA ARG A 108 6.37 -6.91 -23.74
C ARG A 108 6.24 -7.37 -22.28
N GLU A 109 6.93 -6.72 -21.35
CA GLU A 109 6.84 -7.06 -19.92
C GLU A 109 5.39 -6.93 -19.40
N LEU A 110 4.67 -5.89 -19.78
CA LEU A 110 3.26 -5.71 -19.39
C LEU A 110 2.32 -6.67 -20.13
N GLU A 111 2.53 -6.92 -21.43
CA GLU A 111 1.76 -7.87 -22.25
C GLU A 111 1.81 -9.29 -21.65
N GLU A 112 2.95 -9.69 -21.10
CA GLU A 112 3.14 -10.98 -20.43
C GLU A 112 2.57 -10.98 -19.00
N THR A 113 2.70 -9.89 -18.27
CA THR A 113 2.35 -9.85 -16.85
C THR A 113 0.86 -9.61 -16.61
N ILE A 114 0.19 -8.76 -17.41
CA ILE A 114 -1.21 -8.42 -17.22
C ILE A 114 -2.14 -9.65 -17.24
N PRO A 115 -2.05 -10.58 -18.20
CA PRO A 115 -2.88 -11.79 -18.18
C PRO A 115 -2.60 -12.71 -16.99
N ARG A 116 -1.33 -12.81 -16.57
CA ARG A 116 -0.95 -13.57 -15.37
C ARG A 116 -1.54 -12.94 -14.12
N ALA A 117 -1.45 -11.61 -13.98
CA ALA A 117 -2.02 -10.86 -12.88
C ALA A 117 -3.54 -11.05 -12.80
N ALA A 118 -4.25 -10.97 -13.93
CA ALA A 118 -5.67 -11.23 -13.99
C ALA A 118 -6.05 -12.64 -13.54
N GLY A 119 -5.28 -13.65 -14.00
CA GLY A 119 -5.49 -15.06 -13.63
C GLY A 119 -5.28 -15.36 -12.15
N HIS A 120 -4.46 -14.58 -11.46
CA HIS A 120 -4.17 -14.73 -10.02
C HIS A 120 -4.91 -13.70 -9.13
N GLY A 121 -5.81 -12.89 -9.69
CA GLY A 121 -6.54 -11.88 -8.92
C GLY A 121 -5.70 -10.70 -8.45
N VAL A 122 -4.53 -10.47 -9.07
CA VAL A 122 -3.66 -9.32 -8.81
C VAL A 122 -4.26 -8.07 -9.48
N PRO A 123 -4.72 -7.06 -8.73
CA PRO A 123 -5.49 -5.96 -9.30
C PRO A 123 -4.64 -4.91 -10.02
N ASN A 124 -3.36 -4.81 -9.65
CA ASN A 124 -2.48 -3.74 -10.10
C ASN A 124 -1.11 -4.28 -10.52
N VAL A 125 -0.52 -3.65 -11.53
CA VAL A 125 0.87 -3.87 -11.95
C VAL A 125 1.57 -2.52 -11.99
N ILE A 126 2.74 -2.43 -11.35
CA ILE A 126 3.52 -1.21 -11.27
C ILE A 126 4.23 -0.91 -12.59
N ALA A 127 4.34 0.38 -12.93
CA ALA A 127 5.16 0.88 -14.02
C ALA A 127 5.86 2.19 -13.61
N MET A 128 6.94 2.54 -14.30
CA MET A 128 7.77 3.70 -13.97
C MET A 128 7.73 4.75 -15.06
N PHE A 129 7.85 6.02 -14.65
CA PHE A 129 8.09 7.13 -15.59
C PHE A 129 9.50 7.05 -16.15
N GLY A 130 10.51 6.75 -15.33
CA GLY A 130 11.91 6.67 -15.70
C GLY A 130 12.71 7.96 -15.42
N ASN A 131 14.02 7.88 -15.59
CA ASN A 131 14.90 9.02 -15.42
C ASN A 131 14.76 10.04 -16.56
N ARG A 132 14.87 11.31 -16.23
CA ARG A 132 14.72 12.45 -17.13
C ARG A 132 15.75 12.45 -18.27
N ARG A 133 17.01 12.25 -17.96
CA ARG A 133 18.12 12.24 -18.93
C ARG A 133 18.06 13.44 -19.88
N GLY A 134 17.78 14.61 -19.33
CA GLY A 134 17.70 15.88 -20.07
C GLY A 134 16.42 16.13 -20.87
N LYS A 135 15.44 15.22 -20.87
CA LYS A 135 14.15 15.41 -21.55
C LYS A 135 13.32 16.50 -20.86
N SER A 136 12.60 17.27 -21.64
CA SER A 136 11.58 18.17 -21.12
C SER A 136 10.36 17.41 -20.60
N ASP A 137 9.56 18.03 -19.73
CA ASP A 137 8.33 17.41 -19.23
C ASP A 137 7.31 17.20 -20.38
N GLY A 138 7.22 18.12 -21.33
CA GLY A 138 6.34 17.96 -22.49
C GLY A 138 6.69 16.73 -23.34
N GLU A 139 7.98 16.58 -23.71
CA GLU A 139 8.47 15.41 -24.44
C GLU A 139 8.22 14.11 -23.66
N ALA A 140 8.50 14.11 -22.37
CA ALA A 140 8.30 12.92 -21.52
C ALA A 140 6.84 12.55 -21.39
N ILE A 141 5.91 13.52 -21.25
CA ILE A 141 4.47 13.28 -21.24
C ILE A 141 4.03 12.64 -22.55
N ASP A 142 4.43 13.21 -23.70
CA ASP A 142 4.08 12.66 -25.02
C ASP A 142 4.59 11.23 -25.20
N ASN A 143 5.80 10.94 -24.74
CA ASN A 143 6.37 9.60 -24.77
C ASN A 143 5.59 8.65 -23.87
N CYS A 144 5.32 9.01 -22.61
CA CYS A 144 4.52 8.20 -21.69
C CYS A 144 3.13 7.88 -22.27
N VAL A 145 2.44 8.90 -22.79
CA VAL A 145 1.11 8.75 -23.39
C VAL A 145 1.13 7.79 -24.58
N ALA A 146 2.13 7.91 -25.46
CA ALA A 146 2.26 7.02 -26.62
C ALA A 146 2.45 5.55 -26.20
N GLY A 147 3.36 5.27 -25.26
CA GLY A 147 3.61 3.90 -24.79
C GLY A 147 2.42 3.30 -24.04
N LEU A 148 1.84 4.05 -23.09
CA LEU A 148 0.72 3.58 -22.28
C LEU A 148 -0.58 3.42 -23.10
N THR A 149 -0.78 4.22 -24.12
CA THR A 149 -1.91 4.07 -25.04
C THR A 149 -1.84 2.75 -25.81
N ALA A 150 -0.66 2.25 -26.12
CA ALA A 150 -0.49 0.99 -26.85
C ALA A 150 -0.94 -0.24 -26.03
N ILE A 151 -0.87 -0.18 -24.69
CA ILE A 151 -1.18 -1.31 -23.80
C ILE A 151 -2.50 -1.18 -23.04
N LYS A 152 -3.12 0.01 -23.01
CA LYS A 152 -4.31 0.27 -22.17
C LYS A 152 -5.49 -0.66 -22.48
N ALA A 153 -5.70 -1.02 -23.74
CA ALA A 153 -6.82 -1.89 -24.13
C ALA A 153 -6.72 -3.29 -23.50
N GLN A 154 -5.50 -3.84 -23.39
CA GLN A 154 -5.29 -5.11 -22.71
C GLN A 154 -5.52 -4.99 -21.20
N ALA A 155 -5.05 -3.92 -20.57
CA ALA A 155 -5.28 -3.64 -19.15
C ALA A 155 -6.79 -3.51 -18.85
N GLU A 156 -7.54 -2.83 -19.72
CA GLU A 156 -9.01 -2.70 -19.63
C GLU A 156 -9.73 -4.04 -19.77
N ALA A 157 -9.39 -4.82 -20.79
CA ALA A 157 -9.99 -6.13 -21.04
C ALA A 157 -9.75 -7.11 -19.89
N GLN A 158 -8.56 -7.10 -19.31
CA GLN A 158 -8.17 -7.97 -18.19
C GLN A 158 -8.53 -7.39 -16.81
N ARG A 159 -9.03 -6.15 -16.74
CA ARG A 159 -9.35 -5.44 -15.49
C ARG A 159 -8.16 -5.31 -14.52
N VAL A 160 -6.94 -5.26 -15.02
CA VAL A 160 -5.71 -5.01 -14.28
C VAL A 160 -5.34 -3.54 -14.47
N THR A 161 -4.96 -2.86 -13.39
CA THR A 161 -4.58 -1.44 -13.46
C THR A 161 -3.08 -1.30 -13.53
N ILE A 162 -2.58 -0.59 -14.53
CA ILE A 162 -1.19 -0.14 -14.61
C ILE A 162 -1.06 1.08 -13.73
N CYS A 163 -0.24 0.98 -12.68
CA CYS A 163 0.00 2.04 -11.70
C CYS A 163 1.38 2.66 -11.90
N LEU A 164 1.40 3.92 -12.34
CA LEU A 164 2.64 4.69 -12.52
C LEU A 164 3.04 5.32 -11.19
N GLU A 165 4.22 4.98 -10.68
CA GLU A 165 4.67 5.45 -9.39
C GLU A 165 5.30 6.84 -9.46
N LEU A 166 4.90 7.70 -8.52
CA LEU A 166 5.51 9.01 -8.27
C LEU A 166 6.62 8.86 -7.23
N LEU A 167 7.85 9.23 -7.58
CA LEU A 167 9.02 9.14 -6.71
C LEU A 167 9.67 10.52 -6.49
N ASN A 168 10.42 10.67 -5.41
CA ASN A 168 11.18 11.90 -5.17
C ASN A 168 12.53 11.91 -5.90
N SER A 169 12.82 13.01 -6.57
CA SER A 169 14.12 13.26 -7.20
C SER A 169 15.11 14.03 -6.31
N LYS A 170 14.64 14.52 -5.15
CA LYS A 170 15.46 15.34 -4.24
C LYS A 170 16.43 14.50 -3.38
N VAL A 171 16.04 13.29 -3.00
CA VAL A 171 16.77 12.48 -2.01
C VAL A 171 17.10 11.10 -2.55
N ASP A 172 16.09 10.32 -2.97
CA ASP A 172 16.25 8.87 -3.19
C ASP A 172 16.49 8.50 -4.65
N HIS A 173 15.84 9.20 -5.60
CA HIS A 173 15.84 8.84 -7.02
C HIS A 173 16.26 10.02 -7.89
N ALA A 174 17.50 10.48 -7.76
CA ALA A 174 18.04 11.58 -8.57
C ALA A 174 17.71 11.38 -10.05
N ASP A 175 17.32 12.48 -10.73
CA ASP A 175 16.93 12.51 -12.14
C ASP A 175 15.60 11.79 -12.49
N TYR A 176 14.84 11.24 -11.53
CA TYR A 176 13.53 10.65 -11.83
C TYR A 176 12.55 11.71 -12.34
N GLN A 177 11.80 11.40 -13.43
CA GLN A 177 10.98 12.42 -14.09
C GLN A 177 9.57 12.53 -13.49
N GLY A 178 9.00 11.44 -13.01
CA GLY A 178 7.67 11.40 -12.38
C GLY A 178 7.70 11.86 -10.93
N ASP A 179 8.27 13.02 -10.65
CA ASP A 179 8.54 13.53 -9.29
C ASP A 179 7.53 14.58 -8.80
N ARG A 180 6.44 14.77 -9.54
CA ARG A 180 5.35 15.72 -9.24
C ARG A 180 4.00 15.14 -9.58
N THR A 181 3.03 15.39 -8.71
CA THR A 181 1.64 14.96 -8.93
C THR A 181 1.08 15.50 -10.24
N ALA A 182 1.32 16.79 -10.55
CA ALA A 182 0.82 17.41 -11.77
C ALA A 182 1.35 16.74 -13.05
N PHE A 183 2.62 16.30 -13.06
CA PHE A 183 3.21 15.56 -14.18
C PHE A 183 2.51 14.21 -14.38
N GLY A 184 2.37 13.42 -13.30
CA GLY A 184 1.72 12.12 -13.36
C GLY A 184 0.26 12.22 -13.79
N VAL A 185 -0.48 13.20 -13.25
CA VAL A 185 -1.89 13.47 -13.63
C VAL A 185 -2.00 13.85 -15.10
N ALA A 186 -1.10 14.68 -15.63
CA ALA A 186 -1.10 15.04 -17.05
C ALA A 186 -0.99 13.79 -17.93
N VAL A 187 -0.09 12.85 -17.60
CA VAL A 187 0.07 11.60 -18.33
C VAL A 187 -1.19 10.74 -18.26
N VAL A 188 -1.68 10.38 -17.06
CA VAL A 188 -2.80 9.43 -16.94
C VAL A 188 -4.11 10.01 -17.49
N LYS A 189 -4.29 11.33 -17.38
CA LYS A 189 -5.43 12.03 -17.96
C LYS A 189 -5.39 11.99 -19.49
N ALA A 190 -4.24 12.22 -20.11
CA ALA A 190 -4.07 12.20 -21.56
C ALA A 190 -4.23 10.76 -22.13
N VAL A 191 -3.78 9.72 -21.41
CA VAL A 191 -4.02 8.31 -21.77
C VAL A 191 -5.51 7.98 -21.76
N GLY A 192 -6.30 8.56 -20.87
CA GLY A 192 -7.76 8.48 -20.82
C GLY A 192 -8.31 7.08 -20.55
N SER A 193 -7.59 6.24 -19.78
CA SER A 193 -8.01 4.87 -19.43
C SER A 193 -8.37 4.74 -17.94
N PRO A 194 -9.42 4.02 -17.56
CA PRO A 194 -9.69 3.70 -16.16
C PRO A 194 -8.66 2.71 -15.57
N ARG A 195 -7.81 2.11 -16.42
CA ARG A 195 -6.80 1.12 -16.03
C ARG A 195 -5.36 1.61 -16.19
N VAL A 196 -5.16 2.92 -16.35
CA VAL A 196 -3.85 3.57 -16.26
C VAL A 196 -3.99 4.69 -15.24
N ARG A 197 -3.38 4.53 -14.09
CA ARG A 197 -3.56 5.38 -12.91
C ARG A 197 -2.21 5.61 -12.23
N LEU A 198 -2.22 6.43 -11.18
CA LEU A 198 -1.06 6.69 -10.35
C LEU A 198 -1.00 5.73 -9.16
N LEU A 199 0.20 5.31 -8.82
CA LEU A 199 0.59 4.95 -7.48
C LEU A 199 1.12 6.23 -6.83
N TYR A 200 0.42 6.70 -5.81
CA TYR A 200 0.78 7.89 -5.07
C TYR A 200 1.54 7.48 -3.81
N ASP A 201 2.86 7.57 -3.86
CA ASP A 201 3.69 7.33 -2.68
C ASP A 201 3.76 8.60 -1.84
N ILE A 202 3.13 8.54 -0.66
CA ILE A 202 3.00 9.68 0.25
C ILE A 202 4.36 10.11 0.81
N TYR A 203 5.26 9.15 1.07
CA TYR A 203 6.63 9.46 1.49
C TYR A 203 7.35 10.31 0.45
N HIS A 204 7.30 9.89 -0.81
CA HIS A 204 7.95 10.60 -1.89
C HIS A 204 7.32 11.98 -2.16
N MET A 205 6.00 12.06 -2.16
CA MET A 205 5.31 13.31 -2.44
C MET A 205 5.37 14.31 -1.28
N GLN A 206 5.50 13.85 -0.04
CA GLN A 206 5.80 14.75 1.08
C GLN A 206 7.14 15.45 0.90
N ILE A 207 8.17 14.73 0.49
CA ILE A 207 9.51 15.29 0.21
C ILE A 207 9.47 16.30 -0.95
N MET A 208 8.70 16.00 -1.99
CA MET A 208 8.65 16.84 -3.21
C MET A 208 7.74 18.05 -3.08
N GLU A 209 6.52 17.86 -2.58
CA GLU A 209 5.42 18.82 -2.69
C GLU A 209 4.83 19.22 -1.34
N GLY A 210 4.71 18.28 -0.39
CA GLY A 210 3.93 18.50 0.83
C GLY A 210 2.43 18.60 0.55
N ASP A 211 1.66 19.22 1.47
CA ASP A 211 0.22 19.48 1.33
C ASP A 211 -0.60 18.25 0.88
N ILE A 212 -0.24 17.10 1.44
CA ILE A 212 -0.64 15.76 1.01
C ILE A 212 -2.17 15.60 0.97
N ILE A 213 -2.88 16.04 2.00
CA ILE A 213 -4.33 15.80 2.11
C ILE A 213 -5.09 16.55 1.01
N ARG A 214 -4.75 17.81 0.73
CA ARG A 214 -5.39 18.56 -0.35
C ARG A 214 -5.06 17.96 -1.71
N THR A 215 -3.80 17.64 -1.95
CA THR A 215 -3.33 17.02 -3.19
C THR A 215 -4.06 15.69 -3.47
N ILE A 216 -4.22 14.82 -2.46
CA ILE A 216 -5.00 13.58 -2.59
C ILE A 216 -6.45 13.87 -2.96
N ARG A 217 -7.13 14.81 -2.27
CA ARG A 217 -8.54 15.14 -2.53
C ARG A 217 -8.76 15.66 -3.93
N GLU A 218 -7.89 16.54 -4.42
CA GLU A 218 -7.99 17.15 -5.74
C GLU A 218 -7.71 16.16 -6.87
N ASN A 219 -6.87 15.13 -6.62
CA ASN A 219 -6.41 14.19 -7.64
C ASN A 219 -6.90 12.75 -7.44
N ARG A 220 -7.87 12.55 -6.53
CA ARG A 220 -8.34 11.22 -6.11
C ARG A 220 -8.73 10.30 -7.26
N GLU A 221 -9.38 10.82 -8.28
CA GLU A 221 -9.83 10.05 -9.45
C GLU A 221 -8.69 9.42 -10.27
N TRP A 222 -7.49 9.99 -10.18
CA TRP A 222 -6.30 9.55 -10.92
C TRP A 222 -5.44 8.55 -10.15
N ILE A 223 -5.74 8.30 -8.87
CA ILE A 223 -4.94 7.45 -7.97
C ILE A 223 -5.65 6.11 -7.75
N ALA A 224 -4.93 5.01 -8.01
CA ALA A 224 -5.43 3.65 -7.77
C ALA A 224 -4.74 2.93 -6.62
N HIS A 225 -3.60 3.43 -6.15
CA HIS A 225 -2.80 2.81 -5.10
C HIS A 225 -2.06 3.86 -4.29
N PHE A 226 -1.85 3.59 -3.00
CA PHE A 226 -1.07 4.46 -2.11
C PHE A 226 0.05 3.68 -1.46
N HIS A 227 1.23 4.32 -1.33
CA HIS A 227 2.30 3.89 -0.45
C HIS A 227 2.45 4.83 0.74
N THR A 228 2.89 4.28 1.89
CA THR A 228 3.14 5.03 3.12
C THR A 228 4.58 4.82 3.60
N GLY A 229 5.16 5.85 4.20
CA GLY A 229 6.47 5.81 4.84
C GLY A 229 6.71 7.08 5.63
N GLY A 230 7.31 6.99 6.81
CA GLY A 230 7.60 8.16 7.66
C GLY A 230 8.65 9.08 7.03
N VAL A 231 8.43 10.39 7.08
CA VAL A 231 9.37 11.40 6.61
C VAL A 231 9.92 12.16 7.82
N PRO A 232 11.24 12.29 7.95
CA PRO A 232 12.31 11.83 7.07
C PRO A 232 12.64 10.33 7.23
N GLY A 233 13.39 9.76 6.27
CA GLY A 233 14.09 8.47 6.41
C GLY A 233 13.30 7.23 6.02
N ARG A 234 12.02 7.37 5.63
CA ARG A 234 11.14 6.25 5.23
C ARG A 234 10.98 5.18 6.32
N HIS A 235 10.92 5.63 7.59
CA HIS A 235 10.77 4.75 8.75
C HIS A 235 9.32 4.61 9.21
N GLU A 236 9.10 4.26 10.48
CA GLU A 236 7.80 4.03 11.10
C GLU A 236 6.84 5.21 10.94
N LEU A 237 5.53 4.93 11.03
CA LEU A 237 4.45 5.94 10.96
C LEU A 237 4.11 6.52 12.34
N ASP A 238 5.06 6.59 13.25
CA ASP A 238 4.87 7.02 14.63
C ASP A 238 5.10 8.53 14.85
N GLY A 239 5.32 8.97 16.08
CA GLY A 239 5.54 10.37 16.43
C GLY A 239 6.94 10.92 16.11
N THR A 240 7.85 10.14 15.52
CA THR A 240 9.22 10.56 15.18
C THR A 240 9.34 11.16 13.78
N GLN A 241 8.23 11.25 13.04
CA GLN A 241 8.17 11.74 11.67
C GLN A 241 7.14 12.89 11.54
N GLU A 242 7.10 13.57 10.38
CA GLU A 242 6.40 14.86 10.24
C GLU A 242 4.94 14.77 9.75
N LEU A 243 4.45 13.59 9.29
CA LEU A 243 3.10 13.42 8.75
C LEU A 243 2.09 13.02 9.84
N ASN A 244 0.91 13.62 9.79
CA ASN A 244 -0.22 13.15 10.60
C ASN A 244 -0.94 11.99 9.88
N TRP A 245 -0.43 10.78 10.07
CA TRP A 245 -0.91 9.58 9.36
C TRP A 245 -2.40 9.29 9.58
N ARG A 246 -2.92 9.52 10.79
CA ARG A 246 -4.35 9.33 11.05
C ARG A 246 -5.21 10.29 10.23
N ALA A 247 -4.79 11.55 10.09
CA ALA A 247 -5.50 12.53 9.27
C ALA A 247 -5.39 12.20 7.77
N VAL A 248 -4.22 11.74 7.30
CA VAL A 248 -4.02 11.30 5.92
C VAL A 248 -4.88 10.07 5.60
N ALA A 249 -4.85 9.03 6.45
CA ALA A 249 -5.67 7.83 6.29
C ALA A 249 -7.17 8.15 6.27
N SER A 250 -7.63 9.04 7.18
CA SER A 250 -9.02 9.50 7.19
C SER A 250 -9.38 10.22 5.87
N ALA A 251 -8.52 11.09 5.36
CA ALA A 251 -8.77 11.78 4.10
C ALA A 251 -8.87 10.82 2.90
N ILE A 252 -8.03 9.79 2.85
CA ILE A 252 -8.12 8.73 1.83
C ILE A 252 -9.45 7.99 1.97
N ALA A 253 -9.82 7.56 3.17
CA ALA A 253 -11.07 6.83 3.42
C ALA A 253 -12.32 7.68 3.08
N ASP A 254 -12.34 8.95 3.50
CA ASP A 254 -13.44 9.89 3.25
C ASP A 254 -13.63 10.20 1.75
N SER A 255 -12.58 10.03 0.94
CA SER A 255 -12.65 10.17 -0.51
C SER A 255 -13.35 9.00 -1.22
N GLY A 256 -13.78 7.97 -0.50
CA GLY A 256 -14.38 6.76 -1.07
C GLY A 256 -13.36 5.85 -1.76
N PHE A 257 -12.10 5.88 -1.37
CA PHE A 257 -11.06 5.02 -1.94
C PHE A 257 -11.31 3.54 -1.64
N THR A 258 -11.25 2.70 -2.67
CA THR A 258 -11.51 1.26 -2.58
C THR A 258 -10.30 0.39 -2.91
N GLY A 259 -9.19 1.01 -3.34
CA GLY A 259 -7.91 0.34 -3.62
C GLY A 259 -7.14 -0.01 -2.35
N PHE A 260 -5.84 -0.25 -2.50
CA PHE A 260 -4.96 -0.60 -1.38
C PHE A 260 -4.11 0.59 -0.92
N VAL A 261 -3.89 0.66 0.39
CA VAL A 261 -2.88 1.50 1.03
C VAL A 261 -1.79 0.56 1.55
N ALA A 262 -0.63 0.57 0.91
CA ALA A 262 0.46 -0.33 1.24
C ALA A 262 1.50 0.36 2.13
N HIS A 263 1.86 -0.31 3.21
CA HIS A 263 2.91 0.15 4.11
C HIS A 263 4.27 -0.16 3.51
N GLU A 264 5.00 0.87 3.13
CA GLU A 264 6.30 0.77 2.47
C GLU A 264 7.37 1.58 3.23
N PHE A 265 7.60 1.23 4.46
CA PHE A 265 8.62 1.83 5.32
C PHE A 265 9.68 0.83 5.75
N VAL A 266 10.87 1.32 6.13
CA VAL A 266 11.97 0.51 6.62
C VAL A 266 11.92 0.50 8.15
N PRO A 267 11.54 -0.64 8.78
CA PRO A 267 11.48 -0.73 10.23
C PRO A 267 12.85 -0.51 10.89
N THR A 268 12.89 0.31 11.92
CA THR A 268 14.08 0.53 12.78
C THR A 268 14.05 -0.33 14.05
N ARG A 269 12.89 -0.94 14.33
CA ARG A 269 12.62 -1.79 15.51
C ARG A 269 12.21 -3.20 15.05
N ASP A 270 11.57 -3.98 15.91
CA ASP A 270 11.00 -5.27 15.51
C ASP A 270 10.03 -5.08 14.34
N PRO A 271 10.29 -5.69 13.18
CA PRO A 271 9.57 -5.38 11.95
C PRO A 271 8.06 -5.64 12.01
N LEU A 272 7.65 -6.73 12.67
CA LEU A 272 6.24 -7.08 12.76
C LEU A 272 5.48 -6.22 13.79
N THR A 273 6.16 -5.76 14.82
CA THR A 273 5.61 -4.79 15.77
C THR A 273 5.41 -3.44 15.11
N SER A 274 6.43 -2.92 14.40
CA SER A 274 6.32 -1.67 13.63
C SER A 274 5.19 -1.73 12.60
N LEU A 275 5.04 -2.87 11.90
CA LEU A 275 3.96 -3.06 10.93
C LEU A 275 2.58 -3.04 11.60
N ARG A 276 2.42 -3.69 12.74
CA ARG A 276 1.17 -3.69 13.50
C ARG A 276 0.77 -2.29 13.97
N GLU A 277 1.74 -1.49 14.40
CA GLU A 277 1.53 -0.09 14.80
C GLU A 277 1.11 0.77 13.60
N ALA A 278 1.73 0.61 12.42
CA ALA A 278 1.36 1.30 11.20
C ALA A 278 -0.08 0.97 10.77
N VAL A 279 -0.45 -0.32 10.80
CA VAL A 279 -1.84 -0.75 10.52
C VAL A 279 -2.82 -0.11 11.50
N ALA A 280 -2.49 -0.05 12.79
CA ALA A 280 -3.36 0.54 13.80
C ALA A 280 -3.55 2.05 13.61
N VAL A 281 -2.51 2.79 13.24
CA VAL A 281 -2.57 4.24 12.95
C VAL A 281 -3.47 4.52 11.75
N CYS A 282 -3.41 3.68 10.71
CA CYS A 282 -4.20 3.83 9.48
C CYS A 282 -5.58 3.17 9.56
N ASN A 283 -5.93 2.53 10.67
CA ASN A 283 -7.24 1.94 10.89
C ASN A 283 -8.26 3.02 11.32
N VAL A 284 -8.99 3.61 10.35
CA VAL A 284 -9.91 4.75 10.49
C VAL A 284 -11.33 4.41 10.04
#